data_87b56e7a3e8045190e303d423e3ee306
#
_entry.id   87b56e7a3e8045190e303d423e3ee306
#
_cell.length_a   1.000
_cell.length_b   1.000
_cell.length_c   1.000
_cell.angle_alpha   90.00
_cell.angle_beta   90.00
_cell.angle_gamma   90.00
#
_symmetry.space_group_name_H-M   'P 1'
#
loop_
_entity.id
_entity.type
_entity.pdbx_description
1 polymer ?
#
loop_
_entity_poly.entity_id
_entity_poly.type
_entity_poly.pdbx_seq_one_letter_code
_entity_poly.pdbx_strand_id
1 'polypeptide(L)'
;MRILALDSSGLVASIAVVEKIEEEEQVIAEYTVNYKKTHSQTLLPMLDTVSDMIELDLKTIDAIAVAGGPGSFTGLRIGSATAKGLGLAMNKPLIHIPTLEGLAYNLCGTDAIVCPIMDARRGQVYT
;
A
#
# COMPACT_ATOMS: atom_id res chain seq x y z
N MET A 1 -17.13 -2.39 3.01
CA MET A 1 -16.05 -1.40 3.21
C MET A 1 -15.00 -1.60 2.14
N ARG A 2 -14.59 -0.53 1.48
CA ARG A 2 -13.60 -0.59 0.38
C ARG A 2 -12.40 0.30 0.71
N ILE A 3 -11.20 -0.24 0.60
CA ILE A 3 -9.95 0.44 0.96
C ILE A 3 -9.03 0.49 -0.25
N LEU A 4 -8.48 1.66 -0.53
CA LEU A 4 -7.37 1.83 -1.46
C LEU A 4 -6.07 1.75 -0.67
N ALA A 5 -5.20 0.81 -0.99
CA ALA A 5 -3.91 0.60 -0.34
C ALA A 5 -2.74 1.00 -1.25
N LEU A 6 -1.76 1.69 -0.68
CA LEU A 6 -0.56 2.16 -1.37
C LEU A 6 0.69 1.70 -0.62
N ASP A 7 1.63 1.12 -1.34
CA ASP A 7 2.96 0.83 -0.80
C ASP A 7 4.07 1.28 -1.76
N SER A 8 4.93 2.13 -1.26
CA SER A 8 6.15 2.60 -1.92
C SER A 8 7.35 2.57 -0.96
N SER A 9 7.24 1.76 0.10
CA SER A 9 8.26 1.65 1.16
C SER A 9 9.56 0.98 0.70
N GLY A 10 9.51 0.19 -0.36
CA GLY A 10 10.64 -0.56 -0.92
C GLY A 10 11.04 -0.12 -2.33
N LEU A 11 11.71 -1.03 -3.05
CA LEU A 11 12.05 -0.86 -4.47
C LEU A 11 10.82 -1.01 -5.36
N VAL A 12 9.84 -1.75 -4.90
CA VAL A 12 8.60 -2.06 -5.59
C VAL A 12 7.56 -1.03 -5.21
N ALA A 13 6.77 -0.58 -6.18
CA ALA A 13 5.55 0.19 -5.93
C ALA A 13 4.34 -0.70 -6.13
N SER A 14 3.37 -0.61 -5.24
CA SER A 14 2.14 -1.39 -5.29
C SER A 14 0.92 -0.58 -4.94
N ILE A 15 -0.18 -0.86 -5.63
CA ILE A 15 -1.52 -0.37 -5.33
C ILE A 15 -2.46 -1.56 -5.28
N ALA A 16 -3.36 -1.56 -4.31
CA ALA A 16 -4.41 -2.56 -4.22
C ALA A 16 -5.75 -1.91 -3.84
N VAL A 17 -6.82 -2.50 -4.34
CA VAL A 17 -8.18 -2.22 -3.89
C VAL A 17 -8.71 -3.44 -3.18
N VAL A 18 -9.02 -3.28 -1.90
CA VAL A 18 -9.52 -4.34 -1.03
C VAL A 18 -10.96 -4.03 -0.65
N GLU A 19 -11.80 -5.04 -0.69
CA GLU A 19 -13.20 -4.92 -0.27
C GLU A 19 -13.50 -5.92 0.85
N LYS A 20 -14.23 -5.45 1.86
CA LYS A 20 -14.83 -6.29 2.87
C LYS A 20 -16.34 -6.18 2.80
N ILE A 21 -17.00 -7.31 2.54
CA ILE A 21 -18.44 -7.47 2.54
C ILE A 21 -18.78 -8.49 3.63
N GLU A 22 -19.52 -8.05 4.66
CA GLU A 22 -19.77 -8.84 5.86
C GLU A 22 -18.47 -9.33 6.50
N GLU A 23 -18.22 -10.64 6.52
CA GLU A 23 -16.99 -11.24 7.05
C GLU A 23 -16.01 -11.68 5.96
N GLU A 24 -16.35 -11.50 4.70
CA GLU A 24 -15.48 -11.85 3.57
C GLU A 24 -14.62 -10.66 3.16
N GLU A 25 -13.32 -10.91 3.05
CA GLU A 25 -12.32 -9.95 2.59
C GLU A 25 -11.71 -10.44 1.27
N GLN A 26 -11.67 -9.56 0.28
CA GLN A 26 -11.06 -9.89 -1.00
C GLN A 26 -10.24 -8.72 -1.57
N VAL A 27 -9.17 -9.05 -2.25
CA VAL A 27 -8.43 -8.12 -3.10
C VAL A 27 -9.12 -8.07 -4.45
N ILE A 28 -9.76 -6.95 -4.77
CA ILE A 28 -10.45 -6.77 -6.06
C ILE A 28 -9.45 -6.56 -7.19
N ALA A 29 -8.41 -5.78 -6.90
CA ALA A 29 -7.35 -5.48 -7.85
C ALA A 29 -6.05 -5.22 -7.12
N GLU A 30 -4.96 -5.66 -7.72
CA GLU A 30 -3.60 -5.35 -7.29
C GLU A 30 -2.75 -5.04 -8.52
N TYR A 31 -1.94 -3.99 -8.43
CA TYR A 31 -1.00 -3.62 -9.46
C TYR A 31 0.37 -3.36 -8.83
N THR A 32 1.35 -4.13 -9.22
CA THR A 32 2.70 -4.08 -8.66
C THR A 32 3.72 -3.82 -9.77
N VAL A 33 4.59 -2.85 -9.55
CA VAL A 33 5.66 -2.49 -10.49
C VAL A 33 7.01 -2.57 -9.80
N ASN A 34 7.88 -3.41 -10.33
CA ASN A 34 9.28 -3.51 -9.96
C ASN A 34 10.15 -2.99 -11.11
N TYR A 35 10.25 -1.67 -11.22
CA TYR A 35 10.98 -1.02 -12.31
C TYR A 35 11.74 0.20 -11.81
N LYS A 36 12.80 0.59 -12.50
CA LYS A 36 13.75 1.65 -12.10
C LYS A 36 13.17 3.08 -12.09
N LYS A 37 11.89 3.28 -12.40
CA LYS A 37 11.27 4.61 -12.29
C LYS A 37 11.01 4.98 -10.84
N THR A 38 11.00 6.27 -10.56
CA THR A 38 10.67 6.78 -9.23
C THR A 38 9.20 6.55 -8.92
N HIS A 39 8.87 6.23 -7.67
CA HIS A 39 7.48 6.00 -7.22
C HIS A 39 6.56 7.19 -7.46
N SER A 40 7.09 8.41 -7.48
CA SER A 40 6.33 9.63 -7.83
C SER A 40 5.82 9.63 -9.28
N GLN A 41 6.46 8.88 -10.16
CA GLN A 41 6.05 8.74 -11.57
C GLN A 41 5.16 7.53 -11.82
N THR A 42 4.95 6.67 -10.82
CA THR A 42 4.28 5.38 -11.01
C THR A 42 2.98 5.25 -10.22
N LEU A 43 2.90 5.74 -8.99
CA LEU A 43 1.74 5.49 -8.12
C LEU A 43 0.41 6.01 -8.70
N LEU A 44 0.34 7.27 -9.13
CA LEU A 44 -0.90 7.82 -9.70
C LEU A 44 -1.28 7.18 -11.04
N PRO A 45 -0.36 6.96 -12.01
CA PRO A 45 -0.66 6.18 -13.20
C PRO A 45 -1.12 4.74 -12.92
N MET A 46 -0.59 4.09 -11.88
CA MET A 46 -1.05 2.77 -11.46
C MET A 46 -2.49 2.82 -10.94
N LEU A 47 -2.82 3.84 -10.14
CA LEU A 47 -4.19 4.04 -9.66
C LEU A 47 -5.16 4.28 -10.82
N ASP A 48 -4.77 5.11 -11.77
CA ASP A 48 -5.55 5.39 -12.96
C ASP A 48 -5.84 4.09 -13.74
N THR A 49 -4.80 3.32 -14.02
CA THR A 49 -4.92 2.02 -14.69
C THR A 49 -5.84 1.05 -13.94
N VAL A 50 -5.67 0.90 -12.62
CA VAL A 50 -6.52 0.02 -11.80
C VAL A 50 -7.96 0.51 -11.82
N SER A 51 -8.17 1.82 -11.70
CA SER A 51 -9.51 2.42 -11.70
C SER A 51 -10.24 2.15 -13.02
N ASP A 52 -9.55 2.29 -14.14
CA ASP A 52 -10.13 2.00 -15.45
C ASP A 52 -10.46 0.52 -15.63
N MET A 53 -9.56 -0.36 -15.20
CA MET A 53 -9.72 -1.82 -15.38
C MET A 53 -10.89 -2.41 -14.60
N ILE A 54 -11.19 -1.87 -13.44
CA ILE A 54 -12.29 -2.37 -12.59
C ILE A 54 -13.48 -1.40 -12.51
N GLU A 55 -13.50 -0.37 -13.36
CA GLU A 55 -14.53 0.67 -13.36
C GLU A 55 -14.75 1.26 -11.95
N LEU A 56 -13.65 1.55 -11.26
CA LEU A 56 -13.66 2.00 -9.87
C LEU A 56 -14.21 3.43 -9.76
N ASP A 57 -15.36 3.59 -9.13
CA ASP A 57 -15.78 4.91 -8.66
C ASP A 57 -15.03 5.23 -7.36
N LEU A 58 -14.09 6.18 -7.42
CA LEU A 58 -13.29 6.62 -6.28
C LEU A 58 -14.14 7.12 -5.10
N LYS A 59 -15.38 7.53 -5.33
CA LYS A 59 -16.32 7.92 -4.27
C LYS A 59 -16.69 6.73 -3.36
N THR A 60 -16.59 5.51 -3.88
CA THR A 60 -16.90 4.28 -3.13
C THR A 60 -15.78 3.82 -2.21
N ILE A 61 -14.60 4.44 -2.28
CA ILE A 61 -13.50 4.21 -1.34
C ILE A 61 -13.87 4.79 0.02
N ASP A 62 -13.75 4.00 1.08
CA ASP A 62 -14.04 4.41 2.44
C ASP A 62 -12.82 4.95 3.17
N ALA A 63 -11.62 4.43 2.87
CA ALA A 63 -10.37 4.84 3.48
C ALA A 63 -9.19 4.59 2.53
N ILE A 64 -8.07 5.27 2.80
CA ILE A 64 -6.81 5.06 2.08
C ILE A 64 -5.78 4.55 3.08
N ALA A 65 -5.24 3.36 2.83
CA ALA A 65 -4.16 2.78 3.59
C ALA A 65 -2.82 3.07 2.91
N VAL A 66 -1.79 3.35 3.69
CA VAL A 66 -0.44 3.61 3.17
C VAL A 66 0.62 2.98 4.06
N ALA A 67 1.60 2.33 3.44
CA ALA A 67 2.79 1.84 4.15
C ALA A 67 3.56 3.03 4.74
N GLY A 68 3.69 3.03 6.08
CA GLY A 68 4.22 4.16 6.84
C GLY A 68 5.63 3.97 7.39
N GLY A 69 6.27 2.87 7.06
CA GLY A 69 7.63 2.56 7.48
C GLY A 69 7.72 1.35 8.43
N PRO A 70 8.96 0.88 8.64
CA PRO A 70 10.23 1.34 8.05
C PRO A 70 10.33 1.11 6.54
N GLY A 71 11.29 1.78 5.88
CA GLY A 71 11.52 1.60 4.45
C GLY A 71 12.35 2.71 3.81
N SER A 72 12.31 2.79 2.50
CA SER A 72 12.96 3.85 1.73
C SER A 72 12.46 5.23 2.16
N PHE A 73 13.36 6.09 2.62
CA PHE A 73 13.02 7.45 3.04
C PHE A 73 12.26 8.24 1.97
N THR A 74 12.76 8.19 0.73
CA THR A 74 12.10 8.87 -0.40
C THR A 74 10.78 8.20 -0.75
N GLY A 75 10.74 6.87 -0.80
CA GLY A 75 9.53 6.10 -1.12
C GLY A 75 8.41 6.37 -0.12
N LEU A 76 8.70 6.32 1.17
CA LEU A 76 7.71 6.60 2.23
C LEU A 76 7.14 8.01 2.13
N ARG A 77 7.97 9.02 1.81
CA ARG A 77 7.49 10.40 1.62
C ARG A 77 6.59 10.54 0.40
N ILE A 78 6.93 9.88 -0.69
CA ILE A 78 6.10 9.88 -1.91
C ILE A 78 4.75 9.22 -1.64
N GLY A 79 4.74 8.02 -1.06
CA GLY A 79 3.51 7.30 -0.71
C GLY A 79 2.64 8.10 0.26
N SER A 80 3.24 8.64 1.31
CA SER A 80 2.53 9.47 2.29
C SER A 80 1.94 10.75 1.67
N ALA A 81 2.69 11.44 0.80
CA ALA A 81 2.21 12.64 0.12
C ALA A 81 1.06 12.31 -0.84
N THR A 82 1.19 11.21 -1.60
CA THR A 82 0.15 10.72 -2.51
C THR A 82 -1.14 10.37 -1.74
N ALA A 83 -1.00 9.59 -0.66
CA ALA A 83 -2.14 9.21 0.18
C ALA A 83 -2.84 10.44 0.80
N LYS A 84 -2.07 11.39 1.31
CA LYS A 84 -2.61 12.64 1.86
C LYS A 84 -3.33 13.48 0.80
N GLY A 85 -2.75 13.61 -0.38
CA GLY A 85 -3.39 14.32 -1.50
C GLY A 85 -4.71 13.70 -1.90
N LEU A 86 -4.75 12.37 -2.05
CA LEU A 86 -5.96 11.62 -2.35
C LEU A 86 -6.99 11.71 -1.21
N GLY A 87 -6.57 11.53 0.04
CA GLY A 87 -7.44 11.64 1.21
C GLY A 87 -8.10 12.99 1.32
N LEU A 88 -7.34 14.07 1.07
CA LEU A 88 -7.86 15.43 1.05
C LEU A 88 -8.85 15.64 -0.10
N ALA A 89 -8.49 15.23 -1.31
CA ALA A 89 -9.33 15.41 -2.50
C ALA A 89 -10.65 14.63 -2.42
N MET A 90 -10.62 13.44 -1.84
CA MET A 90 -11.80 12.57 -1.70
C MET A 90 -12.52 12.72 -0.36
N ASN A 91 -11.99 13.53 0.56
CA ASN A 91 -12.46 13.63 1.95
C ASN A 91 -12.55 12.28 2.65
N LYS A 92 -11.48 11.48 2.57
CA LYS A 92 -11.40 10.13 3.15
C LYS A 92 -10.30 10.03 4.19
N PRO A 93 -10.49 9.21 5.24
CA PRO A 93 -9.49 9.01 6.27
C PRO A 93 -8.28 8.23 5.72
N LEU A 94 -7.14 8.46 6.36
CA LEU A 94 -5.90 7.74 6.11
C LEU A 94 -5.66 6.70 7.19
N ILE A 95 -5.20 5.53 6.78
CA ILE A 95 -4.78 4.44 7.67
C ILE A 95 -3.28 4.24 7.48
N HIS A 96 -2.52 4.41 8.55
CA HIS A 96 -1.10 4.10 8.59
C HIS A 96 -0.91 2.60 8.83
N ILE A 97 -0.20 1.92 7.93
CA ILE A 97 0.16 0.51 8.07
C ILE A 97 1.66 0.41 8.31
N PRO A 98 2.13 -0.12 9.45
CA PRO A 98 3.53 -0.42 9.64
C PRO A 98 4.02 -1.40 8.58
N THR A 99 5.12 -1.08 7.89
CA THR A 99 5.60 -1.89 6.76
C THR A 99 5.91 -3.33 7.16
N LEU A 100 6.49 -3.53 8.35
CA LEU A 100 6.81 -4.87 8.84
C LEU A 100 5.56 -5.70 9.18
N GLU A 101 4.50 -5.05 9.67
CA GLU A 101 3.22 -5.73 9.90
C GLU A 101 2.60 -6.17 8.58
N GLY A 102 2.58 -5.28 7.58
CA GLY A 102 2.11 -5.60 6.24
C GLY A 102 2.90 -6.75 5.60
N LEU A 103 4.22 -6.77 5.81
CA LEU A 103 5.09 -7.87 5.34
C LEU A 103 4.75 -9.18 6.05
N ALA A 104 4.58 -9.16 7.36
CA ALA A 104 4.24 -10.34 8.16
C ALA A 104 2.85 -10.90 7.79
N TYR A 105 1.92 -10.05 7.42
CA TYR A 105 0.56 -10.44 7.07
C TYR A 105 0.47 -11.37 5.86
N ASN A 106 1.48 -11.39 4.98
CA ASN A 106 1.56 -12.36 3.88
C ASN A 106 1.59 -13.83 4.35
N LEU A 107 1.93 -14.05 5.61
CA LEU A 107 1.93 -15.37 6.25
C LEU A 107 0.81 -15.52 7.29
N CYS A 108 -0.24 -14.72 7.18
CA CYS A 108 -1.41 -14.81 8.05
C CYS A 108 -2.03 -16.21 7.95
N GLY A 109 -2.38 -16.79 9.09
CA GLY A 109 -2.94 -18.15 9.18
C GLY A 109 -1.90 -19.28 9.31
N THR A 110 -0.60 -18.96 9.38
CA THR A 110 0.41 -19.96 9.78
C THR A 110 0.44 -20.14 11.30
N ASP A 111 0.73 -21.35 11.78
CA ASP A 111 0.98 -21.65 13.19
C ASP A 111 2.42 -21.31 13.62
N ALA A 112 3.27 -20.90 12.68
CA ALA A 112 4.66 -20.55 12.94
C ALA A 112 4.80 -19.13 13.47
N ILE A 113 5.90 -18.87 14.19
CA ILE A 113 6.29 -17.50 14.55
C ILE A 113 6.79 -16.79 13.29
N VAL A 114 6.15 -15.68 12.93
CA VAL A 114 6.54 -14.86 11.78
C VAL A 114 7.44 -13.73 12.27
N CYS A 115 8.64 -13.64 11.70
CA CYS A 115 9.61 -12.58 12.00
C CYS A 115 9.91 -11.80 10.72
N PRO A 116 9.22 -10.69 10.45
CA PRO A 116 9.51 -9.86 9.29
C PRO A 116 10.83 -9.13 9.48
N ILE A 117 11.69 -9.15 8.46
CA ILE A 117 13.02 -8.52 8.50
C ILE A 117 13.20 -7.69 7.24
N MET A 118 13.63 -6.45 7.40
CA MET A 118 13.94 -5.53 6.30
C MET A 118 15.35 -4.96 6.48
N ASP A 119 16.11 -4.89 5.38
CA ASP A 119 17.46 -4.30 5.39
C ASP A 119 17.39 -2.80 5.74
N ALA A 120 18.04 -2.44 6.85
CA ALA A 120 18.22 -1.07 7.31
C ALA A 120 19.54 -0.45 6.84
N ARG A 121 20.29 -1.16 5.98
CA ARG A 121 21.66 -0.84 5.54
C ARG A 121 22.69 -0.91 6.67
N ARG A 122 23.98 -0.80 6.28
CA ARG A 122 25.12 -0.83 7.22
C ARG A 122 25.17 -2.08 8.11
N GLY A 123 24.70 -3.22 7.60
CA GLY A 123 24.65 -4.47 8.36
C GLY A 123 23.60 -4.51 9.48
N GLN A 124 22.60 -3.63 9.42
CA GLN A 124 21.49 -3.55 10.36
C GLN A 124 20.18 -3.97 9.70
N VAL A 125 19.22 -4.38 10.50
CA VAL A 125 17.87 -4.73 10.05
C VAL A 125 16.81 -4.02 10.88
N TYR A 126 15.69 -3.76 10.24
CA TYR A 126 14.42 -3.50 10.92
C TYR A 126 13.70 -4.82 11.15
N THR A 127 13.16 -4.99 12.33
CA THR A 127 12.37 -6.18 12.68
C THR A 127 11.29 -5.84 13.72
#